data_cc4a5c7b335a8a78504bc11777d2161b
#
_entry.id   cc4a5c7b335a8a78504bc11777d2161b
#
_cell.length_a   1.000
_cell.length_b   1.000
_cell.length_c   1.000
_cell.angle_alpha   90.00
_cell.angle_beta   90.00
_cell.angle_gamma   90.00
#
_symmetry.space_group_name_H-M   'P 1'
#
loop_
_entity.id
_entity.type
_entity.pdbx_description
1 polymer ?
#
loop_
_entity_poly.entity_id
_entity_poly.type
_entity_poly.pdbx_seq_one_letter_code
_entity_poly.pdbx_strand_id
1 'polypeptide(L)'
;MSTTDPARVGRTRHPACAPAALVRFAHPSERLFAAVLDLCGERWLYEPVEIPLEWDEHGSPVSGFRPDFYLPGRGIFIELTTADQRLVTRKNRKVRRMRELYPEVPICIVYQRDFASLLASHGLYQEAAGAA
;
A
#
# COMPACT_ATOMS: atom_id res chain seq x y z
N MET A 1 2.16 -5.12 25.22
CA MET A 1 2.22 -5.47 23.80
C MET A 1 2.49 -4.23 22.99
N SER A 2 3.66 -4.16 22.43
CA SER A 2 3.97 -3.03 21.57
C SER A 2 3.20 -3.17 20.26
N THR A 3 2.13 -2.43 20.11
CA THR A 3 1.62 -2.19 18.79
C THR A 3 2.68 -1.44 18.03
N THR A 4 3.20 -2.05 17.00
CA THR A 4 4.14 -1.36 16.12
C THR A 4 3.41 -0.18 15.49
N ASP A 5 3.78 1.02 15.88
CA ASP A 5 3.26 2.21 15.22
C ASP A 5 3.77 2.20 13.78
N PRO A 6 2.90 2.03 12.79
CA PRO A 6 3.35 1.96 11.39
C PRO A 6 4.09 3.22 10.95
N ALA A 7 3.68 4.37 11.46
CA ALA A 7 4.35 5.63 11.14
C ALA A 7 5.78 5.66 11.69
N ARG A 8 5.99 5.03 12.81
CA ARG A 8 7.29 4.96 13.45
C ARG A 8 8.24 4.02 12.71
N VAL A 9 7.73 2.90 12.26
CA VAL A 9 8.50 1.94 11.46
C VAL A 9 8.89 2.55 10.11
N GLY A 10 7.96 3.26 9.48
CA GLY A 10 8.22 3.90 8.21
C GLY A 10 9.32 4.97 8.27
N ARG A 11 9.45 5.67 9.40
CA ARG A 11 10.46 6.72 9.54
C ARG A 11 11.89 6.22 9.49
N THR A 12 12.12 4.96 9.83
CA THR A 12 13.47 4.42 9.93
C THR A 12 13.98 3.81 8.63
N ARG A 13 13.10 3.51 7.67
CA ARG A 13 13.48 2.73 6.50
C ARG A 13 13.46 3.51 5.19
N HIS A 14 12.61 4.50 5.09
CA HIS A 14 12.49 5.29 3.87
C HIS A 14 12.49 6.76 4.21
N PRO A 15 13.31 7.55 3.53
CA PRO A 15 13.15 8.98 3.64
C PRO A 15 11.72 9.33 3.22
N ALA A 16 11.01 10.01 4.09
CA ALA A 16 9.67 10.46 3.77
C ALA A 16 9.71 11.24 2.46
N CYS A 17 8.83 10.91 1.54
CA CYS A 17 8.73 11.58 0.25
C CYS A 17 9.95 11.36 -0.67
N ALA A 18 10.53 10.15 -0.66
CA ALA A 18 11.49 9.81 -1.69
C ALA A 18 10.81 9.94 -3.06
N PRO A 19 11.47 10.58 -4.05
CA PRO A 19 10.89 10.66 -5.38
C PRO A 19 10.55 9.28 -5.93
N ALA A 20 9.38 9.15 -6.57
CA ALA A 20 8.95 7.86 -7.13
C ALA A 20 10.01 7.26 -8.08
N ALA A 21 10.78 8.10 -8.76
CA ALA A 21 11.83 7.66 -9.67
C ALA A 21 12.97 6.91 -8.98
N LEU A 22 13.16 7.10 -7.67
CA LEU A 22 14.24 6.47 -6.92
C LEU A 22 13.84 5.18 -6.23
N VAL A 23 12.56 4.79 -6.30
CA VAL A 23 12.04 3.59 -5.65
C VAL A 23 11.83 2.50 -6.71
N ARG A 24 12.24 1.28 -6.39
CA ARG A 24 11.98 0.12 -7.24
C ARG A 24 10.63 -0.48 -6.90
N PHE A 25 9.66 -0.27 -7.77
CA PHE A 25 8.34 -0.84 -7.60
C PHE A 25 8.26 -2.23 -8.23
N ALA A 26 7.48 -3.11 -7.61
CA ALA A 26 7.27 -4.46 -8.13
C ALA A 26 6.37 -4.45 -9.38
N HIS A 27 5.53 -3.44 -9.54
CA HIS A 27 4.59 -3.34 -10.64
C HIS A 27 4.48 -1.90 -11.14
N PRO A 28 4.31 -1.69 -12.48
CA PRO A 28 4.17 -0.32 -13.03
C PRO A 28 3.01 0.49 -12.45
N SER A 29 1.90 -0.16 -12.08
CA SER A 29 0.76 0.53 -11.47
C SER A 29 1.12 1.16 -10.12
N GLU A 30 2.05 0.58 -9.39
CA GLU A 30 2.52 1.14 -8.13
C GLU A 30 3.30 2.44 -8.35
N ARG A 31 4.10 2.49 -9.40
CA ARG A 31 4.83 3.71 -9.79
C ARG A 31 3.86 4.83 -10.16
N LEU A 32 2.84 4.52 -10.94
CA LEU A 32 1.82 5.50 -11.31
C LEU A 32 1.08 6.02 -10.08
N PHE A 33 0.72 5.13 -9.16
CA PHE A 33 0.04 5.53 -7.94
C PHE A 33 0.92 6.45 -7.09
N ALA A 34 2.21 6.12 -6.95
CA ALA A 34 3.15 6.97 -6.24
C ALA A 34 3.26 8.36 -6.87
N ALA A 35 3.27 8.43 -8.20
CA ALA A 35 3.30 9.71 -8.91
C ALA A 35 2.05 10.54 -8.63
N VAL A 36 0.86 9.90 -8.57
CA VAL A 36 -0.37 10.58 -8.20
C VAL A 36 -0.29 11.13 -6.78
N LEU A 37 0.24 10.32 -5.84
CA LEU A 37 0.43 10.77 -4.46
C LEU A 37 1.36 11.98 -4.39
N ASP A 38 2.46 11.97 -5.14
CA ASP A 38 3.39 13.09 -5.20
C ASP A 38 2.69 14.36 -5.70
N LEU A 39 1.90 14.25 -6.75
CA LEU A 39 1.17 15.38 -7.31
C LEU A 39 0.10 15.93 -6.37
N CYS A 40 -0.48 15.06 -5.55
CA CYS A 40 -1.43 15.48 -4.52
C CYS A 40 -0.77 16.04 -3.26
N GLY A 41 0.55 16.05 -3.21
CA GLY A 41 1.27 16.47 -2.01
C GLY A 41 1.16 15.47 -0.86
N GLU A 42 0.79 14.23 -1.16
CA GLU A 42 0.65 13.18 -0.16
C GLU A 42 2.00 12.51 0.09
N ARG A 43 2.40 12.42 1.35
CA ARG A 43 3.58 11.64 1.73
C ARG A 43 3.24 10.15 1.68
N TRP A 44 4.21 9.33 1.24
CA TRP A 44 4.01 7.89 1.14
C TRP A 44 5.29 7.13 1.46
N LEU A 45 5.10 5.90 1.94
CA LEU A 45 6.16 4.93 2.16
C LEU A 45 5.78 3.68 1.39
N TYR A 46 6.74 3.10 0.67
CA TYR A 46 6.51 1.91 -0.14
C TYR A 46 6.92 0.67 0.65
N GLU A 47 6.00 -0.29 0.81
CA GLU A 47 6.23 -1.56 1.52
C GLU A 47 7.00 -1.40 2.84
N PRO A 48 6.58 -0.48 3.72
CA PRO A 48 7.42 -0.11 4.88
C PRO A 48 7.50 -1.19 5.94
N VAL A 49 6.54 -2.11 6.01
CA VAL A 49 6.46 -3.09 7.09
C VAL A 49 5.74 -4.34 6.63
N GLU A 50 6.16 -5.48 7.16
CA GLU A 50 5.41 -6.73 7.04
C GLU A 50 4.60 -6.95 8.30
N ILE A 51 3.30 -7.15 8.14
CA ILE A 51 2.35 -7.30 9.25
C ILE A 51 2.09 -8.78 9.45
N PRO A 52 2.40 -9.35 10.65
CA PRO A 52 2.15 -10.77 10.90
C PRO A 52 0.66 -11.08 10.89
N LEU A 53 0.28 -12.16 10.23
CA LEU A 53 -1.11 -12.62 10.13
C LEU A 53 -1.34 -13.97 10.78
N GLU A 54 -0.31 -14.82 10.82
CA GLU A 54 -0.40 -16.15 11.41
C GLU A 54 0.88 -16.49 12.16
N TRP A 55 0.75 -17.29 13.20
CA TRP A 55 1.86 -17.71 14.06
C TRP A 55 1.84 -19.21 14.26
N ASP A 56 3.01 -19.78 14.50
CA ASP A 56 3.13 -21.17 14.88
C ASP A 56 2.85 -21.38 16.38
N GLU A 57 3.01 -22.62 16.85
CA GLU A 57 2.76 -22.98 18.25
C GLU A 57 3.73 -22.31 19.22
N HIS A 58 4.87 -21.79 18.74
CA HIS A 58 5.87 -21.10 19.54
C HIS A 58 5.70 -19.59 19.51
N GLY A 59 4.67 -19.08 18.81
CA GLY A 59 4.43 -17.66 18.69
C GLY A 59 5.27 -16.97 17.63
N SER A 60 5.96 -17.73 16.77
CA SER A 60 6.74 -17.16 15.67
C SER A 60 5.88 -16.93 14.44
N PRO A 61 5.99 -15.76 13.78
CA PRO A 61 5.19 -15.49 12.58
C PRO A 61 5.54 -16.46 11.46
N VAL A 62 4.50 -17.06 10.86
CA VAL A 62 4.64 -17.98 9.72
C VAL A 62 3.98 -17.45 8.45
N SER A 63 3.17 -16.41 8.58
CA SER A 63 2.55 -15.74 7.45
C SER A 63 2.41 -14.27 7.76
N GLY A 64 2.61 -13.44 6.75
CA GLY A 64 2.54 -12.00 6.89
C GLY A 64 1.96 -11.34 5.65
N PHE A 65 1.68 -10.05 5.79
CA PHE A 65 1.17 -9.21 4.72
C PHE A 65 1.96 -7.91 4.68
N ARG A 66 2.42 -7.55 3.49
CA ARG A 66 3.15 -6.31 3.26
C ARG A 66 2.32 -5.42 2.35
N PRO A 67 1.55 -4.48 2.92
CA PRO A 67 0.78 -3.54 2.12
C PRO A 67 1.69 -2.70 1.22
N ASP A 68 1.18 -2.33 0.04
CA ASP A 68 1.98 -1.61 -0.95
C ASP A 68 2.43 -0.25 -0.47
N PHE A 69 1.53 0.52 0.17
CA PHE A 69 1.83 1.88 0.61
C PHE A 69 1.33 2.15 2.02
N TYR A 70 2.01 3.05 2.69
CA TYR A 70 1.51 3.67 3.91
C TYR A 70 1.56 5.19 3.74
N LEU A 71 0.48 5.86 4.10
CA LEU A 71 0.36 7.32 4.01
C LEU A 71 0.48 7.92 5.40
N PRO A 72 1.66 8.43 5.80
CA PRO A 72 1.88 8.91 7.17
C PRO A 72 0.97 10.07 7.57
N GLY A 73 0.64 10.95 6.62
CA GLY A 73 -0.24 12.08 6.89
C GLY A 73 -1.67 11.70 7.20
N ARG A 74 -2.10 10.52 6.77
CA ARG A 74 -3.46 10.00 6.98
C ARG A 74 -3.51 8.81 7.92
N GLY A 75 -2.37 8.19 8.19
CA GLY A 75 -2.29 7.00 9.03
C GLY A 75 -2.97 5.78 8.44
N ILE A 76 -2.96 5.62 7.12
CA ILE A 76 -3.67 4.55 6.41
C ILE A 76 -2.73 3.77 5.50
N PHE A 77 -2.90 2.45 5.47
CA PHE A 77 -2.27 1.59 4.47
C PHE A 77 -3.11 1.52 3.21
N ILE A 78 -2.44 1.42 2.08
CA ILE A 78 -3.07 1.25 0.76
C ILE A 78 -2.54 -0.03 0.12
N GLU A 79 -3.45 -0.86 -0.36
CA GLU A 79 -3.13 -2.03 -1.15
C GLU A 79 -3.73 -1.89 -2.54
N LEU A 80 -2.89 -1.95 -3.57
CA LEU A 80 -3.35 -1.87 -4.95
C LEU A 80 -3.68 -3.27 -5.47
N THR A 81 -4.78 -3.40 -6.19
CA THR A 81 -5.13 -4.67 -6.82
C THR A 81 -5.18 -4.53 -8.33
N THR A 82 -4.66 -5.56 -9.01
CA THR A 82 -4.69 -5.65 -10.46
C THR A 82 -5.92 -6.43 -10.93
N ALA A 83 -6.06 -6.60 -12.23
CA ALA A 83 -7.18 -7.32 -12.82
C ALA A 83 -7.11 -8.85 -12.66
N ASP A 84 -6.01 -9.41 -12.13
CA ASP A 84 -5.89 -10.84 -11.94
C ASP A 84 -6.76 -11.29 -10.77
N GLN A 85 -7.83 -12.05 -11.08
CA GLN A 85 -8.82 -12.47 -10.10
C GLN A 85 -8.23 -13.34 -8.98
N ARG A 86 -7.23 -14.15 -9.29
CA ARG A 86 -6.58 -15.00 -8.27
C ARG A 86 -5.82 -14.17 -7.25
N LEU A 87 -5.08 -13.16 -7.72
CA LEU A 87 -4.35 -12.26 -6.85
C LEU A 87 -5.30 -11.39 -6.03
N VAL A 88 -6.40 -10.92 -6.64
CA VAL A 88 -7.42 -10.14 -5.93
C VAL A 88 -8.00 -10.95 -4.77
N THR A 89 -8.36 -12.21 -4.99
CA THR A 89 -8.90 -13.06 -3.92
C THR A 89 -7.89 -13.27 -2.80
N ARG A 90 -6.63 -13.53 -3.13
CA ARG A 90 -5.57 -13.72 -2.13
C ARG A 90 -5.33 -12.46 -1.32
N LYS A 91 -5.24 -11.32 -2.00
CA LYS A 91 -5.04 -10.01 -1.33
C LYS A 91 -6.22 -9.67 -0.43
N ASN A 92 -7.44 -9.90 -0.90
CA ASN A 92 -8.64 -9.63 -0.12
C ASN A 92 -8.68 -10.47 1.16
N ARG A 93 -8.24 -11.73 1.08
CA ARG A 93 -8.15 -12.61 2.26
C ARG A 93 -7.16 -12.07 3.28
N LYS A 94 -6.00 -11.63 2.83
CA LYS A 94 -4.98 -11.05 3.71
C LYS A 94 -5.44 -9.75 4.35
N VAL A 95 -6.07 -8.88 3.57
CA VAL A 95 -6.62 -7.62 4.09
C VAL A 95 -7.71 -7.89 5.13
N ARG A 96 -8.59 -8.86 4.86
CA ARG A 96 -9.63 -9.26 5.83
C ARG A 96 -9.00 -9.73 7.13
N ARG A 97 -7.98 -10.58 7.04
CA ARG A 97 -7.29 -11.10 8.21
C ARG A 97 -6.60 -9.99 9.00
N MET A 98 -5.97 -9.05 8.29
CA MET A 98 -5.38 -7.87 8.93
C MET A 98 -6.41 -7.05 9.69
N ARG A 99 -7.59 -6.83 9.09
CA ARG A 99 -8.67 -6.10 9.75
C ARG A 99 -9.20 -6.79 10.99
N GLU A 100 -9.21 -8.12 10.99
CA GLU A 100 -9.62 -8.90 12.16
C GLU A 100 -8.62 -8.78 13.30
N LEU A 101 -7.32 -8.86 12.99
CA LEU A 101 -6.26 -8.83 13.97
C LEU A 101 -5.91 -7.42 14.46
N TYR A 102 -6.00 -6.45 13.58
CA TYR A 102 -5.58 -5.08 13.83
C TYR A 102 -6.68 -4.09 13.44
N PRO A 103 -7.85 -4.15 14.11
CA PRO A 103 -9.00 -3.33 13.70
C PRO A 103 -8.75 -1.83 13.82
N GLU A 104 -7.80 -1.41 14.63
CA GLU A 104 -7.42 -0.01 14.81
C GLU A 104 -6.48 0.52 13.71
N VAL A 105 -5.99 -0.36 12.82
CA VAL A 105 -5.08 0.04 11.75
C VAL A 105 -5.85 0.12 10.43
N PRO A 106 -6.11 1.33 9.92
CA PRO A 106 -6.87 1.47 8.68
C PRO A 106 -6.10 0.95 7.47
N ILE A 107 -6.79 0.23 6.61
CA ILE A 107 -6.28 -0.21 5.32
C ILE A 107 -7.36 -0.09 4.27
N CYS A 108 -7.00 0.43 3.10
CA CYS A 108 -7.90 0.60 1.96
C CYS A 108 -7.36 -0.18 0.77
N ILE A 109 -8.25 -0.92 0.10
CA ILE A 109 -7.92 -1.56 -1.17
C ILE A 109 -8.31 -0.61 -2.29
N VAL A 110 -7.34 -0.30 -3.17
CA VAL A 110 -7.57 0.52 -4.35
C VAL A 110 -7.54 -0.40 -5.56
N TYR A 111 -8.68 -0.52 -6.24
CA TYR A 111 -8.79 -1.34 -7.44
C TYR A 111 -8.33 -0.55 -8.66
N GLN A 112 -7.84 -1.25 -9.67
CA GLN A 112 -7.35 -0.63 -10.90
C GLN A 112 -8.38 0.29 -11.55
N ARG A 113 -9.66 -0.10 -11.53
CA ARG A 113 -10.75 0.73 -12.04
C ARG A 113 -10.92 2.04 -11.27
N ASP A 114 -10.71 1.99 -9.94
CA ASP A 114 -10.79 3.17 -9.08
C ASP A 114 -9.56 4.05 -9.24
N PHE A 115 -8.43 3.43 -9.58
CA PHE A 115 -7.20 4.13 -9.90
C PHE A 115 -7.39 5.06 -11.11
N ALA A 116 -8.07 4.59 -12.15
CA ALA A 116 -8.38 5.42 -13.31
C ALA A 116 -9.25 6.63 -12.92
N SER A 117 -10.22 6.44 -12.04
CA SER A 117 -11.05 7.54 -11.52
C SER A 117 -10.23 8.56 -10.74
N LEU A 118 -9.30 8.10 -9.92
CA LEU A 118 -8.40 9.00 -9.19
C LEU A 118 -7.51 9.80 -10.15
N LEU A 119 -6.96 9.14 -11.16
CA LEU A 119 -6.15 9.81 -12.17
C LEU A 119 -6.97 10.87 -12.91
N ALA A 120 -8.20 10.53 -13.28
CA ALA A 120 -9.09 11.47 -13.99
C ALA A 120 -9.43 12.69 -13.13
N SER A 121 -9.72 12.48 -11.85
CA SER A 121 -10.08 13.57 -10.93
C SER A 121 -8.92 14.53 -10.68
N HIS A 122 -7.68 14.07 -10.88
CA HIS A 122 -6.48 14.91 -10.74
C HIS A 122 -5.89 15.35 -12.08
N GLY A 123 -6.62 15.13 -13.19
CA GLY A 123 -6.18 15.56 -14.50
C GLY A 123 -5.04 14.75 -15.11
N LEU A 124 -4.77 13.56 -14.58
CA LEU A 124 -3.62 12.73 -14.99
C LEU A 124 -4.01 11.55 -15.87
N TYR A 125 -5.29 11.39 -16.14
CA TYR A 125 -5.79 10.20 -16.85
C TYR A 125 -5.15 10.04 -18.23
N GLN A 126 -5.07 11.13 -18.99
CA GLN A 126 -4.52 11.10 -20.35
C GLN A 126 -3.03 10.80 -20.34
N GLU A 127 -2.30 11.33 -19.40
CA GLU A 127 -0.87 11.05 -19.25
C GLU A 127 -0.63 9.58 -18.92
N ALA A 128 -1.42 9.02 -18.02
CA ALA A 128 -1.33 7.60 -17.68
C ALA A 128 -1.66 6.71 -18.90
N ALA A 129 -2.67 7.06 -19.68
CA ALA A 129 -3.03 6.34 -20.88
C ALA A 129 -1.94 6.45 -21.97
N GLY A 130 -1.32 7.61 -22.08
CA GLY A 130 -0.20 7.81 -23.01
C GLY A 130 1.08 7.08 -22.60
N ALA A 131 1.25 6.81 -21.32
CA ALA A 131 2.40 6.07 -20.80
C ALA A 131 2.23 4.55 -20.87
N ALA A 132 1.03 4.09 -21.08
CA ALA A 132 0.72 2.68 -21.26
C ALA A 132 1.00 2.24 -22.69
#